data_295865e81c947721123a7055134fb3d2
#
_entry.id   295865e81c947721123a7055134fb3d2
#
_cell.length_a   1.000
_cell.length_b   1.000
_cell.length_c   1.000
_cell.angle_alpha   90.00
_cell.angle_beta   90.00
_cell.angle_gamma   90.00
#
_symmetry.space_group_name_H-M   'P 1'
#
loop_
_entity.id
_entity.type
_entity.pdbx_description
1 polymer ?
#
loop_
_entity_poly.entity_id
_entity_poly.type
_entity_poly.pdbx_seq_one_letter_code
_entity_poly.pdbx_strand_id
1 'polypeptide(L)'
;MSDYRLHDNSTVVIIGGGPGGAACAIKLLQGARASGLNLRVVIFEGKDFSVHANQCVGVLSPPVEDVLSGELGIQLPPSIIKRQIFGYRLHGAHENVLLTGHGATASDIRHGRATYAVERAEFDQFMLDRARALGAEVTESRVTGIEFVRDGSLDEVRVYSESEYERADVVVGAFGLDEAMLSVFEDVTRRDGGYERPSKWLKSYLTTIETTPSFQTEKLGHIVHAFLMPPGCPRIEFGAITPKGDHTLVNIAGERVSSCDLDLFLRMPEVQALLPGFDPARINYYEGRFPSAPARGAYGHRYALVGDATGWLRPFKGKGINTAIITGARAAEVMLAHGVSKRALANYRKSCSDLRGDYRYGVMVRRLMMMGARFFLDPMIDVGKTDPLMYDALFDSVSGHDSYRNIIKRSLKPHLVRKVAARVFSGLRRYKALRAKRMPDISIRKMTVRDIDKVLRIDEKITGKPHAAYYESKADAYISRGPEYCLVAEHLDRVVGFVLGDVRGWEYAAELSGWMEIIGVDPEYHGRGVSRALMTELFARFKRAGVTVVNTMVNWNDGDLIDYFRANGFERGEYVNLVKNLAEET
;
A
#
# COMPACT_ATOMS: atom_id res chain seq x y z
N MET A 1 -16.74 -31.94 32.34
CA MET A 1 -16.76 -30.53 31.88
C MET A 1 -17.55 -30.53 30.59
N SER A 2 -18.69 -29.85 30.55
CA SER A 2 -19.45 -29.69 29.29
C SER A 2 -18.53 -29.02 28.28
N ASP A 3 -18.37 -29.63 27.09
CA ASP A 3 -17.45 -29.12 26.05
C ASP A 3 -18.01 -27.87 25.36
N TYR A 4 -19.07 -27.24 25.86
CA TYR A 4 -19.77 -26.12 25.25
C TYR A 4 -20.02 -26.37 23.76
N ARG A 5 -20.46 -27.57 23.41
CA ARG A 5 -20.79 -27.94 22.04
C ARG A 5 -22.07 -27.25 21.60
N LEU A 6 -22.14 -26.89 20.35
CA LEU A 6 -23.37 -26.42 19.75
C LEU A 6 -24.35 -27.60 19.69
N HIS A 7 -25.59 -27.35 20.01
CA HIS A 7 -26.71 -28.31 20.05
C HIS A 7 -27.93 -27.72 19.32
N ASP A 8 -29.01 -28.48 19.25
CA ASP A 8 -30.25 -27.98 18.66
C ASP A 8 -30.70 -26.69 19.34
N ASN A 9 -31.09 -25.71 18.53
CA ASN A 9 -31.48 -24.36 18.90
C ASN A 9 -30.37 -23.50 19.51
N SER A 10 -29.10 -23.93 19.43
CA SER A 10 -28.00 -23.01 19.76
C SER A 10 -28.02 -21.82 18.82
N THR A 11 -27.80 -20.63 19.42
CA THR A 11 -27.80 -19.37 18.69
C THR A 11 -26.36 -18.88 18.48
N VAL A 12 -25.99 -18.61 17.24
CA VAL A 12 -24.73 -18.00 16.84
C VAL A 12 -25.01 -16.61 16.31
N VAL A 13 -24.46 -15.58 16.99
CA VAL A 13 -24.55 -14.19 16.50
C VAL A 13 -23.26 -13.82 15.80
N ILE A 14 -23.40 -13.26 14.60
CA ILE A 14 -22.29 -12.77 13.76
C ILE A 14 -22.43 -11.26 13.60
N ILE A 15 -21.38 -10.53 13.96
CA ILE A 15 -21.35 -9.06 13.87
C ILE A 15 -20.59 -8.67 12.61
N GLY A 16 -21.29 -8.24 11.58
CA GLY A 16 -20.83 -7.91 10.24
C GLY A 16 -21.16 -8.96 9.20
N GLY A 17 -21.90 -8.56 8.18
CA GLY A 17 -22.34 -9.40 7.04
C GLY A 17 -21.38 -9.40 5.85
N GLY A 18 -20.18 -8.82 5.99
CA GLY A 18 -19.14 -8.86 4.96
C GLY A 18 -18.64 -10.28 4.68
N PRO A 19 -17.64 -10.46 3.78
CA PRO A 19 -17.21 -11.78 3.29
C PRO A 19 -16.87 -12.80 4.40
N GLY A 20 -16.32 -12.35 5.52
CA GLY A 20 -15.97 -13.23 6.65
C GLY A 20 -17.18 -13.72 7.42
N GLY A 21 -18.11 -12.82 7.73
CA GLY A 21 -19.34 -13.17 8.44
C GLY A 21 -20.27 -14.04 7.59
N ALA A 22 -20.47 -13.69 6.33
CA ALA A 22 -21.25 -14.48 5.40
C ALA A 22 -20.65 -15.89 5.19
N ALA A 23 -19.33 -16.00 5.00
CA ALA A 23 -18.65 -17.30 4.89
C ALA A 23 -18.81 -18.16 6.16
N CYS A 24 -18.71 -17.52 7.34
CA CYS A 24 -18.94 -18.21 8.62
C CYS A 24 -20.38 -18.73 8.73
N ALA A 25 -21.37 -17.90 8.44
CA ALA A 25 -22.77 -18.28 8.47
C ALA A 25 -23.10 -19.43 7.52
N ILE A 26 -22.64 -19.33 6.25
CA ILE A 26 -22.82 -20.35 5.23
C ILE A 26 -22.27 -21.71 5.72
N LYS A 27 -21.03 -21.70 6.20
CA LYS A 27 -20.37 -22.93 6.66
C LYS A 27 -21.02 -23.51 7.91
N LEU A 28 -21.46 -22.67 8.85
CA LEU A 28 -22.22 -23.11 10.03
C LEU A 28 -23.51 -23.81 9.64
N LEU A 29 -24.32 -23.17 8.78
CA LEU A 29 -25.61 -23.72 8.36
C LEU A 29 -25.48 -25.00 7.53
N GLN A 30 -24.50 -25.07 6.64
CA GLN A 30 -24.19 -26.28 5.88
C GLN A 30 -23.76 -27.43 6.81
N GLY A 31 -22.81 -27.15 7.72
CA GLY A 31 -22.30 -28.18 8.62
C GLY A 31 -23.33 -28.62 9.66
N ALA A 32 -24.15 -27.71 10.16
CA ALA A 32 -25.28 -28.05 11.04
C ALA A 32 -26.27 -28.99 10.36
N ARG A 33 -26.71 -28.66 9.15
CA ARG A 33 -27.60 -29.54 8.36
C ARG A 33 -26.98 -30.90 8.12
N ALA A 34 -25.70 -30.98 7.76
CA ALA A 34 -25.01 -32.25 7.55
C ALA A 34 -24.90 -33.09 8.84
N SER A 35 -24.91 -32.45 9.99
CA SER A 35 -24.86 -33.12 11.31
C SER A 35 -26.23 -33.32 11.95
N GLY A 36 -27.31 -32.96 11.28
CA GLY A 36 -28.69 -33.07 11.80
C GLY A 36 -28.99 -32.06 12.91
N LEU A 37 -28.22 -30.99 13.02
CA LEU A 37 -28.43 -29.92 14.00
C LEU A 37 -29.27 -28.78 13.40
N ASN A 38 -30.12 -28.21 14.23
CA ASN A 38 -30.88 -27.00 13.88
C ASN A 38 -30.24 -25.80 14.65
N LEU A 39 -29.40 -25.02 13.99
CA LEU A 39 -28.78 -23.83 14.55
C LEU A 39 -29.53 -22.57 14.11
N ARG A 40 -29.68 -21.64 15.02
CA ARG A 40 -30.11 -20.27 14.72
C ARG A 40 -28.87 -19.40 14.48
N VAL A 41 -28.71 -18.88 13.30
CA VAL A 41 -27.58 -18.01 12.93
C VAL A 41 -28.11 -16.62 12.59
N VAL A 42 -27.76 -15.62 13.40
CA VAL A 42 -28.17 -14.22 13.27
C VAL A 42 -26.98 -13.38 12.85
N ILE A 43 -27.12 -12.64 11.77
CA ILE A 43 -26.09 -11.70 11.26
C ILE A 43 -26.60 -10.28 11.46
N PHE A 44 -25.86 -9.47 12.22
CA PHE A 44 -26.07 -8.04 12.29
C PHE A 44 -25.19 -7.34 11.26
N GLU A 45 -25.80 -6.60 10.31
CA GLU A 45 -25.11 -5.77 9.32
C GLU A 45 -25.74 -4.38 9.28
N GLY A 46 -24.97 -3.39 9.72
CA GLY A 46 -25.45 -2.00 9.77
C GLY A 46 -25.22 -1.18 8.50
N LYS A 47 -24.67 -1.82 7.44
CA LYS A 47 -24.40 -1.16 6.17
C LYS A 47 -25.38 -1.65 5.10
N ASP A 48 -25.93 -0.70 4.38
CA ASP A 48 -26.59 -0.98 3.12
C ASP A 48 -25.52 -1.06 2.01
N PHE A 49 -25.26 -2.25 1.51
CA PHE A 49 -24.25 -2.47 0.46
C PHE A 49 -24.65 -1.82 -0.88
N SER A 50 -25.92 -1.50 -1.10
CA SER A 50 -26.37 -0.81 -2.32
C SER A 50 -25.94 0.66 -2.38
N VAL A 51 -25.74 1.28 -1.22
CA VAL A 51 -25.40 2.71 -1.08
C VAL A 51 -23.97 2.93 -0.60
N HIS A 52 -23.40 1.96 0.12
CA HIS A 52 -22.12 2.09 0.76
C HIS A 52 -20.96 1.81 -0.20
N ALA A 53 -20.24 2.87 -0.58
CA ALA A 53 -19.00 2.71 -1.37
C ALA A 53 -17.95 1.93 -0.58
N ASN A 54 -17.59 0.76 -1.06
CA ASN A 54 -16.61 -0.08 -0.40
C ASN A 54 -15.19 0.25 -0.90
N GLN A 55 -14.33 0.71 0.01
CA GLN A 55 -12.98 1.22 -0.26
C GLN A 55 -11.98 0.07 -0.47
N CYS A 56 -12.19 -0.76 -1.47
CA CYS A 56 -11.35 -1.92 -1.74
C CYS A 56 -11.11 -2.12 -3.24
N VAL A 57 -9.92 -2.61 -3.59
CA VAL A 57 -9.58 -2.93 -4.99
C VAL A 57 -10.49 -4.03 -5.56
N GLY A 58 -11.03 -4.91 -4.71
CA GLY A 58 -11.96 -5.96 -5.13
C GLY A 58 -11.31 -7.04 -5.99
N VAL A 59 -10.07 -7.41 -5.70
CA VAL A 59 -9.38 -8.49 -6.41
C VAL A 59 -9.48 -9.79 -5.62
N LEU A 60 -10.21 -10.74 -6.14
CA LEU A 60 -10.27 -12.12 -5.67
C LEU A 60 -9.13 -12.90 -6.31
N SER A 61 -8.24 -13.44 -5.52
CA SER A 61 -7.08 -14.18 -6.01
C SER A 61 -6.97 -15.54 -5.32
N PRO A 62 -6.28 -16.52 -5.89
CA PRO A 62 -6.11 -17.82 -5.25
C PRO A 62 -5.63 -17.73 -3.80
N PRO A 63 -6.09 -18.62 -2.90
CA PRO A 63 -6.97 -19.78 -3.16
C PRO A 63 -8.47 -19.50 -2.93
N VAL A 64 -8.95 -18.24 -3.05
CA VAL A 64 -10.31 -17.90 -2.65
C VAL A 64 -11.38 -18.64 -3.45
N GLU A 65 -11.16 -18.90 -4.73
CA GLU A 65 -12.11 -19.64 -5.55
C GLU A 65 -12.21 -21.10 -5.11
N ASP A 66 -11.08 -21.72 -4.73
CA ASP A 66 -11.07 -23.08 -4.19
C ASP A 66 -11.87 -23.16 -2.88
N VAL A 67 -11.79 -22.14 -2.03
CA VAL A 67 -12.57 -22.06 -0.79
C VAL A 67 -14.05 -21.83 -1.09
N LEU A 68 -14.38 -20.92 -2.00
CA LEU A 68 -15.76 -20.65 -2.38
C LEU A 68 -16.43 -21.89 -3.00
N SER A 69 -15.81 -22.48 -4.01
CA SER A 69 -16.40 -23.62 -4.73
C SER A 69 -16.27 -24.94 -3.96
N GLY A 70 -15.09 -25.22 -3.38
CA GLY A 70 -14.80 -26.49 -2.72
C GLY A 70 -15.30 -26.58 -1.29
N GLU A 71 -15.12 -25.51 -0.48
CA GLU A 71 -15.48 -25.54 0.95
C GLU A 71 -16.88 -24.99 1.23
N LEU A 72 -17.34 -23.99 0.45
CA LEU A 72 -18.64 -23.33 0.66
C LEU A 72 -19.69 -23.73 -0.40
N GLY A 73 -19.31 -24.44 -1.45
CA GLY A 73 -20.23 -24.82 -2.55
C GLY A 73 -20.77 -23.61 -3.33
N ILE A 74 -20.01 -22.52 -3.37
CA ILE A 74 -20.42 -21.27 -4.02
C ILE A 74 -19.68 -21.10 -5.34
N GLN A 75 -20.43 -20.93 -6.42
CA GLN A 75 -19.91 -20.51 -7.71
C GLN A 75 -20.20 -19.02 -7.91
N LEU A 76 -19.20 -18.26 -8.31
CA LEU A 76 -19.36 -16.84 -8.61
C LEU A 76 -20.16 -16.69 -9.92
N PRO A 77 -21.29 -15.96 -9.90
CA PRO A 77 -22.02 -15.68 -11.13
C PRO A 77 -21.21 -14.72 -12.03
N PRO A 78 -21.27 -14.89 -13.35
CA PRO A 78 -20.56 -14.04 -14.30
C PRO A 78 -20.86 -12.54 -14.14
N SER A 79 -22.07 -12.19 -13.67
CA SER A 79 -22.48 -10.80 -13.44
C SER A 79 -21.66 -10.06 -12.39
N ILE A 80 -21.11 -10.76 -11.40
CA ILE A 80 -20.26 -10.19 -10.35
C ILE A 80 -18.83 -9.99 -10.83
N ILE A 81 -18.39 -10.78 -11.82
CA ILE A 81 -17.03 -10.71 -12.35
C ILE A 81 -16.94 -9.55 -13.34
N LYS A 82 -16.35 -8.45 -12.93
CA LYS A 82 -16.16 -7.27 -13.79
C LYS A 82 -15.02 -7.49 -14.79
N ARG A 83 -13.97 -8.18 -14.36
CA ARG A 83 -12.85 -8.54 -15.24
C ARG A 83 -12.12 -9.79 -14.74
N GLN A 84 -11.76 -10.66 -15.66
CA GLN A 84 -10.85 -11.76 -15.39
C GLN A 84 -9.41 -11.28 -15.57
N ILE A 85 -8.54 -11.61 -14.62
CA ILE A 85 -7.12 -11.21 -14.58
C ILE A 85 -6.26 -12.43 -14.88
N PHE A 86 -5.48 -12.36 -15.96
CA PHE A 86 -4.63 -13.47 -16.42
C PHE A 86 -3.16 -13.32 -15.99
N GLY A 87 -2.78 -12.16 -15.47
CA GLY A 87 -1.40 -11.93 -15.09
C GLY A 87 -1.17 -10.60 -14.41
N TYR A 88 0.10 -10.34 -14.19
CA TYR A 88 0.58 -9.14 -13.52
C TYR A 88 1.78 -8.58 -14.29
N ARG A 89 1.83 -7.28 -14.49
CA ARG A 89 3.08 -6.63 -14.90
C ARG A 89 3.72 -6.02 -13.66
N LEU A 90 4.84 -6.60 -13.26
CA LEU A 90 5.60 -6.10 -12.13
C LEU A 90 6.57 -5.02 -12.62
N HIS A 91 6.45 -3.82 -12.07
CA HIS A 91 7.31 -2.68 -12.33
C HIS A 91 8.27 -2.49 -11.17
N GLY A 92 9.57 -2.49 -11.45
CA GLY A 92 10.64 -2.03 -10.58
C GLY A 92 10.98 -0.56 -10.84
N ALA A 93 12.17 -0.14 -10.46
CA ALA A 93 12.62 1.24 -10.68
C ALA A 93 12.99 1.51 -12.16
N HIS A 94 13.57 0.53 -12.86
CA HIS A 94 14.03 0.63 -14.24
C HIS A 94 13.67 -0.58 -15.10
N GLU A 95 13.20 -1.64 -14.47
CA GLU A 95 12.90 -2.91 -15.12
C GLU A 95 11.43 -3.27 -14.90
N ASN A 96 10.86 -3.98 -15.86
CA ASN A 96 9.54 -4.58 -15.69
C ASN A 96 9.50 -5.98 -16.31
N VAL A 97 8.56 -6.80 -15.81
CA VAL A 97 8.32 -8.14 -16.33
C VAL A 97 6.82 -8.44 -16.36
N LEU A 98 6.37 -9.04 -17.44
CA LEU A 98 5.02 -9.59 -17.53
C LEU A 98 5.03 -11.00 -16.92
N LEU A 99 4.22 -11.21 -15.91
CA LEU A 99 4.07 -12.44 -15.16
C LEU A 99 2.67 -13.01 -15.45
N THR A 100 2.63 -14.02 -16.30
CA THR A 100 1.42 -14.83 -16.55
C THR A 100 1.66 -16.22 -15.99
N GLY A 101 0.66 -16.84 -15.38
CA GLY A 101 0.80 -18.22 -14.89
C GLY A 101 1.22 -19.15 -16.03
N HIS A 102 2.15 -20.06 -15.76
CA HIS A 102 2.44 -21.13 -16.71
C HIS A 102 1.17 -21.95 -16.94
N GLY A 103 0.67 -21.93 -18.17
CA GLY A 103 -0.54 -22.64 -18.51
C GLY A 103 -1.84 -21.89 -18.21
N ALA A 104 -1.87 -20.54 -18.27
CA ALA A 104 -3.14 -19.78 -18.25
C ALA A 104 -4.01 -20.11 -19.46
N THR A 105 -4.36 -21.39 -19.60
CA THR A 105 -5.35 -21.92 -20.51
C THR A 105 -6.74 -21.86 -19.86
N ALA A 106 -7.79 -21.92 -20.65
CA ALA A 106 -9.16 -22.06 -20.15
C ALA A 106 -9.34 -23.24 -19.16
N SER A 107 -8.42 -24.20 -19.09
CA SER A 107 -8.43 -25.31 -18.15
C SER A 107 -7.91 -24.94 -16.76
N ASP A 108 -6.93 -24.02 -16.65
CA ASP A 108 -6.44 -23.54 -15.35
C ASP A 108 -7.45 -22.65 -14.64
N ILE A 109 -8.30 -21.99 -15.42
CA ILE A 109 -9.46 -21.25 -14.94
C ILE A 109 -10.46 -22.19 -14.24
N ARG A 110 -10.60 -23.42 -14.74
CA ARG A 110 -11.51 -24.44 -14.17
C ARG A 110 -11.02 -25.06 -12.86
N HIS A 111 -9.75 -24.83 -12.48
CA HIS A 111 -9.13 -25.41 -11.29
C HIS A 111 -8.93 -24.40 -10.16
N GLY A 112 -9.73 -23.33 -10.08
CA GLY A 112 -9.70 -22.40 -8.96
C GLY A 112 -8.47 -21.52 -8.89
N ARG A 113 -7.70 -21.39 -9.96
CA ARG A 113 -6.48 -20.58 -10.03
C ARG A 113 -6.69 -19.21 -10.67
N ALA A 114 -7.92 -18.88 -11.03
CA ALA A 114 -8.24 -17.60 -11.63
C ALA A 114 -8.19 -16.46 -10.59
N THR A 115 -7.89 -15.28 -11.10
CA THR A 115 -8.00 -14.02 -10.37
C THR A 115 -9.10 -13.20 -11.02
N TYR A 116 -10.02 -12.68 -10.20
CA TYR A 116 -11.14 -11.88 -10.68
C TYR A 116 -11.12 -10.50 -10.04
N ALA A 117 -11.42 -9.47 -10.84
CA ALA A 117 -11.81 -8.17 -10.33
C ALA A 117 -13.33 -8.15 -10.19
N VAL A 118 -13.81 -7.81 -9.00
CA VAL A 118 -15.24 -7.76 -8.66
C VAL A 118 -15.57 -6.40 -8.03
N GLU A 119 -16.84 -6.00 -8.15
CA GLU A 119 -17.36 -4.90 -7.35
C GLU A 119 -17.65 -5.40 -5.94
N ARG A 120 -17.03 -4.75 -4.93
CA ARG A 120 -17.08 -5.24 -3.55
C ARG A 120 -18.49 -5.22 -2.96
N ALA A 121 -19.26 -4.17 -3.24
CA ALA A 121 -20.63 -4.07 -2.77
C ALA A 121 -21.48 -5.23 -3.31
N GLU A 122 -21.41 -5.49 -4.61
CA GLU A 122 -22.13 -6.59 -5.26
C GLU A 122 -21.68 -7.96 -4.74
N PHE A 123 -20.37 -8.13 -4.54
CA PHE A 123 -19.83 -9.38 -4.01
C PHE A 123 -20.24 -9.61 -2.55
N ASP A 124 -20.17 -8.58 -1.71
CA ASP A 124 -20.53 -8.66 -0.30
C ASP A 124 -22.04 -8.96 -0.17
N GLN A 125 -22.88 -8.28 -0.95
CA GLN A 125 -24.33 -8.54 -1.01
C GLN A 125 -24.62 -9.99 -1.46
N PHE A 126 -23.97 -10.45 -2.52
CA PHE A 126 -24.12 -11.82 -3.01
C PHE A 126 -23.80 -12.85 -1.93
N MET A 127 -22.70 -12.68 -1.20
CA MET A 127 -22.32 -13.59 -0.13
C MET A 127 -23.34 -13.58 1.01
N LEU A 128 -23.86 -12.41 1.37
CA LEU A 128 -24.89 -12.26 2.41
C LEU A 128 -26.21 -12.91 1.98
N ASP A 129 -26.63 -12.73 0.72
CA ASP A 129 -27.83 -13.35 0.17
C ASP A 129 -27.71 -14.88 0.13
N ARG A 130 -26.51 -15.42 -0.13
CA ARG A 130 -26.27 -16.87 -0.02
C ARG A 130 -26.41 -17.36 1.42
N ALA A 131 -25.99 -16.60 2.42
CA ALA A 131 -26.23 -16.93 3.82
C ALA A 131 -27.73 -16.91 4.17
N ARG A 132 -28.47 -15.87 3.73
CA ARG A 132 -29.94 -15.78 3.87
C ARG A 132 -30.65 -17.00 3.24
N ALA A 133 -30.26 -17.36 2.02
CA ALA A 133 -30.85 -18.52 1.32
C ALA A 133 -30.62 -19.85 2.05
N LEU A 134 -29.59 -19.95 2.86
CA LEU A 134 -29.33 -21.08 3.74
C LEU A 134 -30.04 -21.00 5.10
N GLY A 135 -30.77 -19.92 5.39
CA GLY A 135 -31.53 -19.74 6.62
C GLY A 135 -30.87 -18.87 7.67
N ALA A 136 -29.85 -18.07 7.33
CA ALA A 136 -29.37 -17.05 8.23
C ALA A 136 -30.41 -15.91 8.38
N GLU A 137 -30.67 -15.50 9.61
CA GLU A 137 -31.44 -14.31 9.92
C GLU A 137 -30.51 -13.10 9.77
N VAL A 138 -30.87 -12.11 8.96
CA VAL A 138 -30.06 -10.89 8.78
C VAL A 138 -30.82 -9.69 9.29
N THR A 139 -30.28 -9.08 10.34
CA THR A 139 -30.81 -7.86 10.95
C THR A 139 -30.02 -6.67 10.44
N GLU A 140 -30.72 -5.74 9.79
CA GLU A 140 -30.15 -4.48 9.29
C GLU A 140 -30.04 -3.47 10.46
N SER A 141 -29.10 -3.73 11.36
CA SER A 141 -28.87 -2.94 12.56
C SER A 141 -27.40 -2.97 12.95
N ARG A 142 -26.91 -1.90 13.52
CA ARG A 142 -25.54 -1.79 14.01
C ARG A 142 -25.47 -2.30 15.46
N VAL A 143 -24.49 -3.18 15.71
CA VAL A 143 -24.19 -3.61 17.07
C VAL A 143 -23.48 -2.48 17.82
N THR A 144 -23.95 -2.21 19.03
CA THR A 144 -23.47 -1.14 19.92
C THR A 144 -22.77 -1.65 21.17
N GLY A 145 -23.03 -2.92 21.57
CA GLY A 145 -22.44 -3.48 22.77
C GLY A 145 -22.49 -5.01 22.83
N ILE A 146 -21.65 -5.57 23.68
CA ILE A 146 -21.58 -7.02 23.94
C ILE A 146 -21.37 -7.21 25.44
N GLU A 147 -22.02 -8.22 26.00
CA GLU A 147 -21.85 -8.62 27.39
C GLU A 147 -21.62 -10.13 27.47
N PHE A 148 -20.58 -10.57 28.15
CA PHE A 148 -20.37 -11.98 28.52
C PHE A 148 -20.91 -12.21 29.93
N VAL A 149 -22.06 -12.84 30.04
CA VAL A 149 -22.73 -13.09 31.30
C VAL A 149 -22.27 -14.44 31.86
N ARG A 150 -21.67 -14.40 33.04
CA ARG A 150 -21.28 -15.60 33.81
C ARG A 150 -21.78 -15.43 35.23
N ASP A 151 -22.95 -15.95 35.52
CA ASP A 151 -23.57 -15.87 36.84
C ASP A 151 -24.22 -17.22 37.20
N GLY A 152 -23.64 -17.91 38.17
CA GLY A 152 -24.06 -19.23 38.61
C GLY A 152 -24.06 -20.25 37.45
N SER A 153 -25.24 -20.72 37.06
CA SER A 153 -25.43 -21.63 35.93
C SER A 153 -25.59 -20.95 34.60
N LEU A 154 -25.75 -19.61 34.56
CA LEU A 154 -25.93 -18.83 33.37
C LEU A 154 -24.56 -18.50 32.75
N ASP A 155 -24.35 -18.93 31.50
CA ASP A 155 -23.16 -18.65 30.72
C ASP A 155 -23.59 -18.41 29.27
N GLU A 156 -23.81 -17.13 28.95
CA GLU A 156 -24.33 -16.69 27.64
C GLU A 156 -23.62 -15.41 27.17
N VAL A 157 -23.79 -15.09 25.89
CA VAL A 157 -23.38 -13.81 25.31
C VAL A 157 -24.63 -13.00 24.99
N ARG A 158 -24.65 -11.74 25.37
CA ARG A 158 -25.67 -10.77 24.99
C ARG A 158 -25.09 -9.78 24.00
N VAL A 159 -25.77 -9.62 22.88
CA VAL A 159 -25.34 -8.71 21.81
C VAL A 159 -26.44 -7.64 21.67
N TYR A 160 -26.07 -6.39 21.86
CA TYR A 160 -26.95 -5.23 21.79
C TYR A 160 -26.75 -4.51 20.48
N SER A 161 -27.83 -4.22 19.78
CA SER A 161 -27.84 -3.40 18.56
C SER A 161 -28.66 -2.12 18.78
N GLU A 162 -28.71 -1.28 17.76
CA GLU A 162 -29.54 -0.05 17.80
C GLU A 162 -31.04 -0.36 17.85
N SER A 163 -31.47 -1.51 17.36
CA SER A 163 -32.89 -1.90 17.26
C SER A 163 -33.32 -2.97 18.26
N GLU A 164 -32.44 -3.88 18.62
CA GLU A 164 -32.79 -5.06 19.40
C GLU A 164 -31.58 -5.64 20.16
N TYR A 165 -31.87 -6.65 20.96
CA TYR A 165 -30.86 -7.40 21.68
C TYR A 165 -31.06 -8.89 21.49
N GLU A 166 -29.95 -9.61 21.31
CA GLU A 166 -29.96 -11.06 21.09
C GLU A 166 -29.14 -11.78 22.18
N ARG A 167 -29.64 -12.97 22.59
CA ARG A 167 -28.87 -13.91 23.39
C ARG A 167 -28.22 -14.94 22.50
N ALA A 168 -26.96 -15.24 22.77
CA ALA A 168 -26.19 -16.16 21.93
C ALA A 168 -25.36 -17.13 22.77
N ASP A 169 -25.14 -18.31 22.24
CA ASP A 169 -24.17 -19.28 22.76
C ASP A 169 -22.74 -18.87 22.40
N VAL A 170 -22.57 -18.17 21.28
CA VAL A 170 -21.29 -17.68 20.80
C VAL A 170 -21.46 -16.46 19.91
N VAL A 171 -20.50 -15.54 19.95
CA VAL A 171 -20.45 -14.39 19.07
C VAL A 171 -19.23 -14.48 18.14
N VAL A 172 -19.45 -14.18 16.86
CA VAL A 172 -18.40 -14.06 15.84
C VAL A 172 -18.24 -12.61 15.45
N GLY A 173 -17.06 -12.04 15.72
CA GLY A 173 -16.74 -10.68 15.29
C GLY A 173 -16.20 -10.67 13.86
N ALA A 174 -17.03 -10.26 12.91
CA ALA A 174 -16.72 -10.14 11.48
C ALA A 174 -16.78 -8.67 10.99
N PHE A 175 -16.67 -7.73 11.91
CA PHE A 175 -16.85 -6.28 11.73
C PHE A 175 -15.63 -5.58 11.06
N GLY A 176 -14.65 -6.35 10.58
CA GLY A 176 -13.46 -5.81 9.92
C GLY A 176 -12.64 -4.90 10.85
N LEU A 177 -12.58 -3.61 10.52
CA LEU A 177 -11.80 -2.60 11.24
C LEU A 177 -12.68 -1.49 11.83
N ASP A 178 -13.93 -1.81 12.18
CA ASP A 178 -14.81 -0.87 12.86
C ASP A 178 -14.22 -0.51 14.23
N GLU A 179 -13.88 0.77 14.44
CA GLU A 179 -13.18 1.25 15.64
C GLU A 179 -14.01 1.06 16.91
N ALA A 180 -15.33 1.24 16.82
CA ALA A 180 -16.22 1.07 17.96
C ALA A 180 -16.22 -0.39 18.42
N MET A 181 -16.39 -1.31 17.46
CA MET A 181 -16.40 -2.75 17.76
C MET A 181 -15.04 -3.28 18.21
N LEU A 182 -13.94 -2.78 17.64
CA LEU A 182 -12.59 -3.08 18.12
C LEU A 182 -12.46 -2.70 19.61
N SER A 183 -12.91 -1.50 19.99
CA SER A 183 -12.85 -1.02 21.37
C SER A 183 -13.77 -1.83 22.30
N VAL A 184 -15.00 -2.13 21.86
CA VAL A 184 -15.94 -2.98 22.62
C VAL A 184 -15.31 -4.34 22.92
N PHE A 185 -14.74 -5.03 21.90
CA PHE A 185 -14.12 -6.34 22.12
C PHE A 185 -12.90 -6.28 23.02
N GLU A 186 -12.06 -5.26 22.91
CA GLU A 186 -10.93 -5.06 23.83
C GLU A 186 -11.40 -4.91 25.28
N ASP A 187 -12.44 -4.13 25.51
CA ASP A 187 -12.95 -3.88 26.87
C ASP A 187 -13.63 -5.10 27.46
N VAL A 188 -14.56 -5.74 26.76
CA VAL A 188 -15.35 -6.85 27.29
C VAL A 188 -14.54 -8.14 27.47
N THR A 189 -13.44 -8.32 26.72
CA THR A 189 -12.58 -9.50 26.81
C THR A 189 -11.34 -9.31 27.70
N ARG A 190 -11.10 -8.10 28.21
CA ARG A 190 -9.88 -7.70 28.97
C ARG A 190 -9.58 -8.63 30.13
N ARG A 191 -10.60 -9.04 30.88
CA ARG A 191 -10.44 -9.88 32.08
C ARG A 191 -9.90 -11.30 31.82
N ASP A 192 -10.08 -11.81 30.58
CA ASP A 192 -9.72 -13.20 30.21
C ASP A 192 -8.41 -13.29 29.41
N GLY A 193 -7.55 -12.28 29.47
CA GLY A 193 -6.37 -12.17 28.60
C GLY A 193 -6.81 -12.01 27.15
N GLY A 194 -7.68 -11.04 26.94
CA GLY A 194 -8.57 -10.85 25.84
C GLY A 194 -7.99 -10.41 24.52
N TYR A 195 -8.87 -9.85 23.72
CA TYR A 195 -8.54 -9.33 22.42
C TYR A 195 -7.72 -8.04 22.54
N GLU A 196 -6.64 -7.95 21.76
CA GLU A 196 -5.88 -6.74 21.49
C GLU A 196 -5.81 -6.56 19.96
N ARG A 197 -6.25 -5.41 19.48
CA ARG A 197 -6.27 -5.09 18.04
C ARG A 197 -4.87 -5.13 17.42
N PRO A 198 -4.76 -5.27 16.09
CA PRO A 198 -3.46 -5.19 15.41
C PRO A 198 -2.72 -3.90 15.74
N SER A 199 -1.44 -4.02 16.07
CA SER A 199 -0.61 -2.88 16.52
C SER A 199 0.01 -2.06 15.38
N LYS A 200 -0.06 -2.55 14.13
CA LYS A 200 0.52 -1.90 12.95
C LYS A 200 -0.44 -1.95 11.78
N TRP A 201 -0.44 -0.87 11.01
CA TRP A 201 -1.34 -0.65 9.89
C TRP A 201 -0.59 -0.17 8.67
N LEU A 202 -1.07 -0.51 7.50
CA LEU A 202 -0.75 0.18 6.25
C LEU A 202 -1.96 1.03 5.86
N LYS A 203 -1.70 2.27 5.52
CA LYS A 203 -2.67 3.14 4.87
C LYS A 203 -2.74 2.81 3.38
N SER A 204 -3.89 3.01 2.80
CA SER A 204 -4.12 2.87 1.37
C SER A 204 -4.93 4.04 0.88
N TYR A 205 -4.54 4.61 -0.25
CA TYR A 205 -5.34 5.58 -0.99
C TYR A 205 -5.68 4.97 -2.33
N LEU A 206 -6.92 5.13 -2.74
CA LEU A 206 -7.40 4.62 -4.01
C LEU A 206 -8.29 5.64 -4.71
N THR A 207 -8.29 5.58 -6.03
CA THR A 207 -9.16 6.37 -6.89
C THR A 207 -9.66 5.52 -8.05
N THR A 208 -10.79 5.93 -8.58
CA THR A 208 -11.42 5.32 -9.75
C THR A 208 -11.29 6.28 -10.92
N ILE A 209 -10.80 5.78 -12.04
CA ILE A 209 -10.68 6.52 -13.31
C ILE A 209 -11.61 5.85 -14.31
N GLU A 210 -12.54 6.61 -14.88
CA GLU A 210 -13.44 6.13 -15.92
C GLU A 210 -12.64 5.70 -17.14
N THR A 211 -12.88 4.51 -17.61
CA THR A 211 -12.22 3.93 -18.77
C THR A 211 -13.20 3.05 -19.54
N THR A 212 -13.08 3.04 -20.88
CA THR A 212 -13.90 2.14 -21.67
C THR A 212 -13.32 0.73 -21.68
N PRO A 213 -14.14 -0.33 -21.88
CA PRO A 213 -13.65 -1.69 -22.02
C PRO A 213 -12.62 -1.86 -23.16
N SER A 214 -12.77 -1.11 -24.26
CA SER A 214 -11.82 -1.09 -25.37
C SER A 214 -10.48 -0.51 -24.94
N PHE A 215 -10.48 0.63 -24.26
CA PHE A 215 -9.25 1.22 -23.72
C PHE A 215 -8.52 0.25 -22.78
N GLN A 216 -9.25 -0.37 -21.84
CA GLN A 216 -8.65 -1.32 -20.91
C GLN A 216 -8.05 -2.53 -21.66
N THR A 217 -8.72 -3.03 -22.70
CA THR A 217 -8.23 -4.18 -23.46
C THR A 217 -6.97 -3.83 -24.24
N GLU A 218 -6.91 -2.63 -24.80
CA GLU A 218 -5.76 -2.16 -25.59
C GLU A 218 -4.56 -1.76 -24.72
N LYS A 219 -4.79 -1.01 -23.64
CA LYS A 219 -3.73 -0.41 -22.81
C LYS A 219 -3.33 -1.26 -21.60
N LEU A 220 -4.30 -1.83 -20.92
CA LEU A 220 -4.07 -2.59 -19.68
C LEU A 220 -4.11 -4.10 -19.92
N GLY A 221 -4.82 -4.57 -20.95
CA GLY A 221 -5.07 -5.99 -21.16
C GLY A 221 -5.92 -6.58 -20.02
N HIS A 222 -5.69 -7.85 -19.75
CA HIS A 222 -6.30 -8.60 -18.63
C HIS A 222 -5.27 -8.77 -17.49
N ILE A 223 -4.51 -7.73 -17.18
CA ILE A 223 -3.44 -7.81 -16.19
C ILE A 223 -3.53 -6.67 -15.18
N VAL A 224 -3.02 -6.92 -13.98
CA VAL A 224 -2.79 -5.88 -12.98
C VAL A 224 -1.36 -5.36 -13.14
N HIS A 225 -1.21 -4.05 -13.24
CA HIS A 225 0.11 -3.41 -13.19
C HIS A 225 0.46 -3.14 -11.74
N ALA A 226 1.49 -3.80 -11.23
CA ALA A 226 1.95 -3.68 -9.85
C ALA A 226 3.30 -2.97 -9.80
N PHE A 227 3.36 -1.89 -9.05
CA PHE A 227 4.55 -1.06 -8.83
C PHE A 227 5.04 -1.27 -7.41
N LEU A 228 6.27 -1.75 -7.26
CA LEU A 228 6.89 -1.93 -5.95
C LEU A 228 7.94 -0.85 -5.73
N MET A 229 7.80 -0.11 -4.64
CA MET A 229 8.69 1.01 -4.29
C MET A 229 8.96 1.94 -5.48
N PRO A 230 7.92 2.54 -6.08
CA PRO A 230 8.06 3.32 -7.31
C PRO A 230 9.05 4.47 -7.10
N PRO A 231 9.92 4.73 -8.10
CA PRO A 231 10.89 5.82 -8.03
C PRO A 231 10.17 7.17 -7.88
N GLY A 232 10.75 8.11 -7.13
CA GLY A 232 10.11 9.40 -6.86
C GLY A 232 9.01 9.38 -5.79
N CYS A 233 8.53 8.21 -5.38
CA CYS A 233 7.43 8.05 -4.41
C CYS A 233 7.90 7.28 -3.15
N PRO A 234 8.76 7.86 -2.30
CA PRO A 234 9.46 7.11 -1.24
C PRO A 234 8.56 6.56 -0.13
N ARG A 235 7.32 7.06 0.01
CA ARG A 235 6.35 6.59 1.00
C ARG A 235 5.49 5.44 0.48
N ILE A 236 5.44 5.25 -0.84
CA ILE A 236 4.66 4.19 -1.46
C ILE A 236 5.44 2.89 -1.39
N GLU A 237 4.92 1.91 -0.68
CA GLU A 237 5.47 0.57 -0.64
C GLU A 237 5.01 -0.25 -1.85
N PHE A 238 3.76 -0.10 -2.23
CA PHE A 238 3.27 -0.61 -3.51
C PHE A 238 2.15 0.27 -4.08
N GLY A 239 2.06 0.31 -5.40
CA GLY A 239 0.96 0.86 -6.15
C GLY A 239 0.43 -0.16 -7.13
N ALA A 240 -0.83 -0.05 -7.53
CA ALA A 240 -1.39 -0.91 -8.55
C ALA A 240 -2.42 -0.18 -9.42
N ILE A 241 -2.50 -0.62 -10.69
CA ILE A 241 -3.52 -0.23 -11.64
C ILE A 241 -4.28 -1.50 -12.02
N THR A 242 -5.56 -1.53 -11.70
CA THR A 242 -6.42 -2.71 -11.87
C THR A 242 -7.58 -2.42 -12.78
N PRO A 243 -7.72 -3.11 -13.94
CA PRO A 243 -8.88 -2.93 -14.82
C PRO A 243 -10.12 -3.61 -14.22
N LYS A 244 -11.27 -2.92 -14.28
CA LYS A 244 -12.56 -3.40 -13.73
C LYS A 244 -13.75 -3.21 -14.69
N GLY A 245 -13.54 -3.42 -15.96
CA GLY A 245 -14.62 -3.35 -16.96
C GLY A 245 -14.86 -1.93 -17.47
N ASP A 246 -15.70 -1.15 -16.83
CA ASP A 246 -16.07 0.21 -17.20
C ASP A 246 -15.20 1.29 -16.53
N HIS A 247 -14.38 0.92 -15.55
CA HIS A 247 -13.46 1.80 -14.87
C HIS A 247 -12.16 1.10 -14.52
N THR A 248 -11.14 1.89 -14.28
CA THR A 248 -9.83 1.42 -13.80
C THR A 248 -9.61 1.94 -12.38
N LEU A 249 -9.24 1.05 -11.50
CA LEU A 249 -8.93 1.41 -10.12
C LEU A 249 -7.43 1.56 -9.95
N VAL A 250 -7.01 2.69 -9.40
CA VAL A 250 -5.63 2.97 -9.04
C VAL A 250 -5.52 3.05 -7.54
N ASN A 251 -4.59 2.32 -6.95
CA ASN A 251 -4.35 2.37 -5.51
C ASN A 251 -2.87 2.39 -5.17
N ILE A 252 -2.58 3.02 -4.04
CA ILE A 252 -1.27 2.99 -3.39
C ILE A 252 -1.41 2.52 -1.95
N ALA A 253 -0.34 1.97 -1.39
CA ALA A 253 -0.29 1.65 0.03
C ALA A 253 1.12 1.80 0.62
N GLY A 254 1.18 2.11 1.92
CA GLY A 254 2.39 2.25 2.69
C GLY A 254 2.09 2.69 4.14
N GLU A 255 3.09 2.68 5.01
CA GLU A 255 2.86 3.07 6.42
C GLU A 255 2.47 4.56 6.58
N ARG A 256 2.97 5.42 5.70
CA ARG A 256 2.85 6.88 5.82
C ARG A 256 2.36 7.54 4.53
N VAL A 257 1.64 6.82 3.69
CA VAL A 257 1.07 7.38 2.46
C VAL A 257 -0.04 8.39 2.77
N SER A 258 -0.21 9.32 1.86
CA SER A 258 -1.23 10.38 1.86
C SER A 258 -1.85 10.54 0.47
N SER A 259 -2.86 11.38 0.36
CA SER A 259 -3.44 11.74 -0.94
C SER A 259 -2.41 12.37 -1.89
N CYS A 260 -1.47 13.17 -1.36
CA CYS A 260 -0.37 13.73 -2.15
C CYS A 260 0.54 12.65 -2.77
N ASP A 261 0.73 11.53 -2.08
CA ASP A 261 1.51 10.42 -2.63
C ASP A 261 0.75 9.72 -3.77
N LEU A 262 -0.59 9.65 -3.70
CA LEU A 262 -1.40 9.15 -4.81
C LEU A 262 -1.29 10.08 -6.03
N ASP A 263 -1.34 11.40 -5.82
CA ASP A 263 -1.17 12.38 -6.88
C ASP A 263 0.23 12.27 -7.53
N LEU A 264 1.28 12.13 -6.73
CA LEU A 264 2.63 11.87 -7.25
C LEU A 264 2.70 10.58 -8.08
N PHE A 265 2.06 9.51 -7.61
CA PHE A 265 2.01 8.24 -8.32
C PHE A 265 1.29 8.37 -9.68
N LEU A 266 0.16 9.07 -9.68
CA LEU A 266 -0.62 9.32 -10.90
C LEU A 266 0.12 10.18 -11.94
N ARG A 267 1.06 11.02 -11.50
CA ARG A 267 1.91 11.85 -12.38
C ARG A 267 3.14 11.13 -12.92
N MET A 268 3.44 9.92 -12.46
CA MET A 268 4.55 9.14 -13.00
C MET A 268 4.34 8.86 -14.50
N PRO A 269 5.36 9.05 -15.36
CA PRO A 269 5.23 8.84 -16.81
C PRO A 269 4.76 7.42 -17.15
N GLU A 270 5.23 6.40 -16.41
CA GLU A 270 4.86 5.00 -16.60
C GLU A 270 3.39 4.75 -16.24
N VAL A 271 2.86 5.46 -15.24
CA VAL A 271 1.45 5.39 -14.83
C VAL A 271 0.58 6.13 -15.83
N GLN A 272 0.97 7.33 -16.24
CA GLN A 272 0.24 8.11 -17.23
C GLN A 272 0.14 7.43 -18.60
N ALA A 273 1.17 6.69 -18.99
CA ALA A 273 1.15 5.90 -20.23
C ALA A 273 0.10 4.77 -20.24
N LEU A 274 -0.37 4.36 -19.05
CA LEU A 274 -1.37 3.29 -18.85
C LEU A 274 -2.79 3.81 -18.61
N LEU A 275 -2.95 5.12 -18.43
CA LEU A 275 -4.24 5.73 -18.09
C LEU A 275 -4.66 6.70 -19.20
N PRO A 276 -5.98 6.93 -19.38
CA PRO A 276 -6.44 8.00 -20.26
C PRO A 276 -6.04 9.35 -19.68
N GLY A 277 -6.07 10.38 -20.49
CA GLY A 277 -5.92 11.75 -20.00
C GLY A 277 -7.01 12.07 -18.97
N PHE A 278 -6.62 12.49 -17.78
CA PHE A 278 -7.53 12.88 -16.70
C PHE A 278 -7.03 14.16 -16.03
N ASP A 279 -7.94 14.88 -15.39
CA ASP A 279 -7.61 16.07 -14.61
C ASP A 279 -7.37 15.66 -13.16
N PRO A 280 -6.14 15.75 -12.64
CA PRO A 280 -5.83 15.40 -11.25
C PRO A 280 -6.63 16.19 -10.21
N ALA A 281 -7.08 17.42 -10.55
CA ALA A 281 -7.88 18.24 -9.64
C ALA A 281 -9.33 17.75 -9.47
N ARG A 282 -9.80 16.86 -10.37
CA ARG A 282 -11.15 16.28 -10.34
C ARG A 282 -11.20 14.85 -9.83
N ILE A 283 -10.11 14.34 -9.30
CA ILE A 283 -10.04 12.97 -8.82
C ILE A 283 -10.59 12.89 -7.39
N ASN A 284 -11.63 12.11 -7.20
CA ASN A 284 -12.06 11.68 -5.87
C ASN A 284 -11.17 10.52 -5.42
N TYR A 285 -10.67 10.60 -4.20
CA TYR A 285 -9.91 9.51 -3.60
C TYR A 285 -10.57 9.02 -2.31
N TYR A 286 -10.30 7.78 -2.00
CA TYR A 286 -10.77 7.13 -0.78
C TYR A 286 -9.55 6.70 0.05
N GLU A 287 -9.62 6.97 1.35
CA GLU A 287 -8.65 6.49 2.30
C GLU A 287 -9.14 5.18 2.93
N GLY A 288 -8.27 4.19 2.95
CA GLY A 288 -8.47 2.93 3.64
C GLY A 288 -7.25 2.56 4.46
N ARG A 289 -7.39 1.51 5.25
CA ARG A 289 -6.28 0.92 5.98
C ARG A 289 -6.48 -0.58 6.10
N PHE A 290 -5.40 -1.30 6.30
CA PHE A 290 -5.44 -2.73 6.60
C PHE A 290 -4.30 -3.10 7.56
N PRO A 291 -4.49 -4.14 8.40
CA PRO A 291 -3.50 -4.50 9.40
C PRO A 291 -2.24 -5.10 8.74
N SER A 292 -1.11 -4.71 9.28
CA SER A 292 0.20 -5.27 8.92
C SER A 292 0.88 -5.98 10.11
N ALA A 293 0.13 -6.21 11.19
CA ALA A 293 0.51 -7.03 12.33
C ALA A 293 -0.68 -7.87 12.80
N PRO A 294 -0.45 -9.06 13.37
CA PRO A 294 -1.52 -9.88 13.93
C PRO A 294 -2.07 -9.29 15.22
N ALA A 295 -3.38 -9.44 15.41
CA ALA A 295 -4.04 -9.22 16.69
C ALA A 295 -3.66 -10.33 17.70
N ARG A 296 -3.84 -10.04 18.99
CA ARG A 296 -3.78 -11.03 20.06
C ARG A 296 -5.19 -11.38 20.51
N GLY A 297 -5.39 -12.58 21.03
CA GLY A 297 -6.67 -12.98 21.58
C GLY A 297 -7.84 -12.96 20.60
N ALA A 298 -7.61 -13.24 19.32
CA ALA A 298 -8.66 -13.28 18.28
C ALA A 298 -9.70 -14.40 18.52
N TYR A 299 -9.65 -15.09 19.63
CA TYR A 299 -10.63 -16.07 20.12
C TYR A 299 -10.57 -16.17 21.63
N GLY A 300 -11.68 -16.55 22.23
CA GLY A 300 -11.78 -16.76 23.68
C GLY A 300 -12.97 -17.67 24.01
N HIS A 301 -13.44 -17.59 25.24
CA HIS A 301 -14.65 -18.29 25.63
C HIS A 301 -15.87 -17.63 24.98
N ARG A 302 -16.60 -18.38 24.18
CA ARG A 302 -17.80 -17.95 23.44
C ARG A 302 -17.58 -16.80 22.45
N TYR A 303 -16.35 -16.61 21.96
CA TYR A 303 -16.12 -15.68 20.86
C TYR A 303 -14.97 -16.11 19.93
N ALA A 304 -15.13 -15.75 18.65
CA ALA A 304 -14.08 -15.81 17.65
C ALA A 304 -14.14 -14.56 16.76
N LEU A 305 -12.98 -14.01 16.40
CA LEU A 305 -12.89 -12.91 15.43
C LEU A 305 -12.40 -13.44 14.09
N VAL A 306 -12.93 -12.91 13.00
CA VAL A 306 -12.58 -13.30 11.63
C VAL A 306 -12.23 -12.08 10.78
N GLY A 307 -11.59 -12.31 9.66
CA GLY A 307 -11.19 -11.24 8.74
C GLY A 307 -10.13 -10.29 9.31
N ASP A 308 -10.27 -9.02 8.97
CA ASP A 308 -9.27 -7.99 9.27
C ASP A 308 -9.06 -7.77 10.77
N ALA A 309 -10.08 -8.00 11.59
CA ALA A 309 -9.96 -7.94 13.05
C ALA A 309 -8.91 -8.90 13.62
N THR A 310 -8.59 -9.98 12.90
CA THR A 310 -7.54 -10.94 13.31
C THR A 310 -6.12 -10.44 13.01
N GLY A 311 -5.97 -9.52 12.06
CA GLY A 311 -4.67 -9.10 11.56
C GLY A 311 -3.86 -10.21 10.87
N TRP A 312 -4.49 -11.36 10.52
CA TRP A 312 -3.80 -12.49 9.88
C TRP A 312 -3.69 -12.36 8.36
N LEU A 313 -3.59 -11.13 7.90
CA LEU A 313 -3.42 -10.78 6.48
C LEU A 313 -1.95 -10.95 6.04
N ARG A 314 -1.78 -11.05 4.73
CA ARG A 314 -0.44 -10.94 4.14
C ARG A 314 0.10 -9.51 4.32
N PRO A 315 1.21 -9.31 5.05
CA PRO A 315 1.63 -7.98 5.52
C PRO A 315 2.10 -7.03 4.41
N PHE A 316 2.27 -7.53 3.17
CA PHE A 316 2.75 -6.72 2.05
C PHE A 316 1.64 -6.37 1.02
N LYS A 317 0.56 -7.19 0.94
CA LYS A 317 -0.47 -7.02 -0.10
C LYS A 317 -1.92 -6.99 0.40
N GLY A 318 -2.11 -7.07 1.70
CA GLY A 318 -3.43 -7.11 2.30
C GLY A 318 -4.16 -8.44 2.04
N LYS A 319 -4.79 -8.65 0.91
CA LYS A 319 -5.66 -9.80 0.58
C LYS A 319 -6.74 -10.08 1.63
N GLY A 320 -7.37 -9.01 2.14
CA GLY A 320 -8.34 -9.05 3.22
C GLY A 320 -9.53 -9.97 2.92
N ILE A 321 -10.07 -9.92 1.68
CA ILE A 321 -11.21 -10.74 1.28
C ILE A 321 -10.91 -12.24 1.43
N ASN A 322 -9.76 -12.69 0.91
CA ASN A 322 -9.33 -14.09 1.03
C ASN A 322 -9.24 -14.52 2.50
N THR A 323 -8.55 -13.70 3.31
CA THR A 323 -8.39 -13.98 4.74
C THR A 323 -9.74 -14.01 5.45
N ALA A 324 -10.65 -13.09 5.12
CA ALA A 324 -11.96 -13.02 5.74
C ALA A 324 -12.77 -14.30 5.48
N ILE A 325 -12.85 -14.73 4.21
CA ILE A 325 -13.58 -15.97 3.83
C ILE A 325 -12.97 -17.21 4.50
N ILE A 326 -11.64 -17.37 4.41
CA ILE A 326 -10.94 -18.52 4.99
C ILE A 326 -11.10 -18.57 6.50
N THR A 327 -10.92 -17.45 7.18
CA THR A 327 -11.05 -17.41 8.66
C THR A 327 -12.49 -17.62 9.09
N GLY A 328 -13.46 -17.07 8.36
CA GLY A 328 -14.89 -17.31 8.62
C GLY A 328 -15.27 -18.78 8.51
N ALA A 329 -14.91 -19.43 7.40
CA ALA A 329 -15.18 -20.86 7.18
C ALA A 329 -14.51 -21.74 8.27
N ARG A 330 -13.22 -21.49 8.58
CA ARG A 330 -12.47 -22.25 9.60
C ARG A 330 -13.00 -22.04 11.02
N ALA A 331 -13.47 -20.83 11.36
CA ALA A 331 -14.10 -20.57 12.63
C ALA A 331 -15.38 -21.42 12.79
N ALA A 332 -16.20 -21.45 11.75
CA ALA A 332 -17.42 -22.27 11.71
C ALA A 332 -17.12 -23.76 11.88
N GLU A 333 -16.18 -24.32 11.14
CA GLU A 333 -15.75 -25.72 11.25
C GLU A 333 -15.32 -26.08 12.65
N VAL A 334 -14.52 -25.24 13.28
CA VAL A 334 -14.02 -25.48 14.64
C VAL A 334 -15.14 -25.41 15.66
N MET A 335 -16.07 -24.45 15.53
CA MET A 335 -17.23 -24.35 16.43
C MET A 335 -18.12 -25.60 16.35
N LEU A 336 -18.38 -26.09 15.15
CA LEU A 336 -19.15 -27.32 14.93
C LEU A 336 -18.44 -28.57 15.48
N ALA A 337 -17.14 -28.71 15.18
CA ALA A 337 -16.39 -29.91 15.54
C ALA A 337 -15.99 -29.98 17.02
N HIS A 338 -15.66 -28.84 17.62
CA HIS A 338 -15.02 -28.78 18.95
C HIS A 338 -15.81 -28.01 19.99
N GLY A 339 -16.81 -27.19 19.59
CA GLY A 339 -17.58 -26.33 20.48
C GLY A 339 -16.98 -24.93 20.66
N VAL A 340 -17.48 -24.16 21.64
CA VAL A 340 -17.25 -22.71 21.78
C VAL A 340 -16.51 -22.31 23.05
N SER A 341 -15.96 -23.27 23.80
CA SER A 341 -15.07 -22.97 24.92
C SER A 341 -13.74 -22.38 24.42
N LYS A 342 -13.02 -21.63 25.26
CA LYS A 342 -11.67 -21.10 24.95
C LYS A 342 -10.71 -22.22 24.49
N ARG A 343 -10.80 -23.42 25.13
CA ARG A 343 -10.00 -24.60 24.77
C ARG A 343 -10.37 -25.13 23.38
N ALA A 344 -11.65 -25.21 23.07
CA ALA A 344 -12.17 -25.66 21.77
C ALA A 344 -11.74 -24.68 20.66
N LEU A 345 -11.96 -23.38 20.87
CA LEU A 345 -11.58 -22.32 19.92
C LEU A 345 -10.06 -22.11 19.79
N ALA A 346 -9.23 -22.69 20.66
CA ALA A 346 -7.80 -22.76 20.42
C ALA A 346 -7.44 -23.57 19.15
N ASN A 347 -8.34 -24.48 18.70
CA ASN A 347 -8.17 -25.19 17.43
C ASN A 347 -8.37 -24.27 16.22
N TYR A 348 -9.18 -23.21 16.33
CA TYR A 348 -9.29 -22.18 15.29
C TYR A 348 -7.93 -21.48 15.02
N ARG A 349 -7.19 -21.17 16.07
CA ARG A 349 -5.83 -20.65 15.91
C ARG A 349 -4.90 -21.66 15.23
N LYS A 350 -5.07 -22.96 15.48
CA LYS A 350 -4.25 -24.02 14.85
C LYS A 350 -4.64 -24.19 13.38
N SER A 351 -5.94 -24.20 13.05
CA SER A 351 -6.43 -24.32 11.68
C SER A 351 -5.95 -23.16 10.80
N CYS A 352 -5.72 -21.97 11.37
CA CYS A 352 -5.17 -20.81 10.67
C CYS A 352 -3.64 -20.68 10.79
N SER A 353 -2.92 -21.76 11.10
CA SER A 353 -1.45 -21.73 11.28
C SER A 353 -0.68 -21.41 10.01
N ASP A 354 -1.22 -21.72 8.84
CA ASP A 354 -0.71 -21.37 7.52
C ASP A 354 -0.69 -19.85 7.31
N LEU A 355 -1.81 -19.16 7.56
CA LEU A 355 -1.91 -17.70 7.46
C LEU A 355 -0.94 -17.01 8.44
N ARG A 356 -0.92 -17.47 9.69
CA ARG A 356 -0.09 -16.92 10.76
C ARG A 356 1.40 -17.23 10.59
N GLY A 357 1.74 -18.42 10.08
CA GLY A 357 3.12 -18.81 9.82
C GLY A 357 3.74 -18.02 8.69
N ASP A 358 2.97 -17.75 7.65
CA ASP A 358 3.43 -16.99 6.48
C ASP A 358 3.69 -15.51 6.80
N TYR A 359 3.01 -14.96 7.82
CA TYR A 359 3.19 -13.57 8.26
C TYR A 359 4.67 -13.20 8.52
N ARG A 360 5.41 -14.04 9.25
CA ARG A 360 6.83 -13.77 9.58
C ARG A 360 7.70 -13.63 8.33
N TYR A 361 7.45 -14.49 7.35
CA TYR A 361 8.15 -14.46 6.07
C TYR A 361 7.74 -13.24 5.24
N GLY A 362 6.47 -12.88 5.25
CA GLY A 362 5.98 -11.68 4.60
C GLY A 362 6.59 -10.39 5.17
N VAL A 363 6.73 -10.29 6.51
CA VAL A 363 7.43 -9.16 7.15
C VAL A 363 8.90 -9.12 6.74
N MET A 364 9.56 -10.28 6.64
CA MET A 364 10.95 -10.36 6.20
C MET A 364 11.09 -9.86 4.75
N VAL A 365 10.24 -10.33 3.84
CA VAL A 365 10.23 -9.87 2.43
C VAL A 365 10.00 -8.36 2.36
N ARG A 366 8.99 -7.85 3.08
CA ARG A 366 8.70 -6.41 3.13
C ARG A 366 9.92 -5.61 3.60
N ARG A 367 10.59 -6.02 4.69
CA ARG A 367 11.79 -5.35 5.20
C ARG A 367 12.93 -5.35 4.19
N LEU A 368 13.20 -6.49 3.55
CA LEU A 368 14.22 -6.60 2.51
C LEU A 368 13.93 -5.67 1.34
N MET A 369 12.67 -5.59 0.90
CA MET A 369 12.26 -4.69 -0.17
C MET A 369 12.43 -3.22 0.23
N MET A 370 12.06 -2.84 1.44
CA MET A 370 12.22 -1.46 1.94
C MET A 370 13.68 -1.05 2.11
N MET A 371 14.57 -1.98 2.47
CA MET A 371 16.01 -1.69 2.66
C MET A 371 16.77 -1.45 1.35
N GLY A 372 16.23 -1.82 0.21
CA GLY A 372 16.96 -1.67 -1.04
C GLY A 372 16.24 -2.18 -2.28
N ALA A 373 14.97 -1.83 -2.49
CA ALA A 373 14.22 -2.27 -3.67
C ALA A 373 14.96 -1.97 -4.98
N ARG A 374 15.59 -0.79 -5.09
CA ARG A 374 16.42 -0.40 -6.24
C ARG A 374 17.62 -1.34 -6.47
N PHE A 375 18.16 -1.95 -5.41
CA PHE A 375 19.32 -2.84 -5.52
C PHE A 375 18.95 -4.30 -5.75
N PHE A 376 17.74 -4.73 -5.33
CA PHE A 376 17.35 -6.14 -5.38
C PHE A 376 16.21 -6.43 -6.36
N LEU A 377 15.24 -5.54 -6.48
CA LEU A 377 14.04 -5.80 -7.29
C LEU A 377 14.37 -5.85 -8.78
N ASP A 378 15.02 -4.82 -9.34
CA ASP A 378 15.39 -4.79 -10.75
C ASP A 378 16.30 -5.98 -11.15
N PRO A 379 17.36 -6.33 -10.38
CA PRO A 379 18.12 -7.58 -10.60
C PRO A 379 17.27 -8.85 -10.54
N MET A 380 16.30 -8.94 -9.63
CA MET A 380 15.39 -10.09 -9.55
C MET A 380 14.47 -10.15 -10.76
N ILE A 381 13.93 -9.00 -11.20
CA ILE A 381 13.12 -8.89 -12.42
C ILE A 381 13.93 -9.32 -13.63
N ASP A 382 15.17 -8.83 -13.78
CA ASP A 382 16.04 -9.18 -14.90
C ASP A 382 16.39 -10.68 -14.92
N VAL A 383 16.69 -11.27 -13.75
CA VAL A 383 16.87 -12.73 -13.64
C VAL A 383 15.58 -13.47 -13.95
N GLY A 384 14.43 -12.98 -13.51
CA GLY A 384 13.11 -13.56 -13.78
C GLY A 384 12.74 -13.62 -15.26
N LYS A 385 13.26 -12.70 -16.08
CA LYS A 385 13.08 -12.75 -17.54
C LYS A 385 13.73 -13.96 -18.20
N THR A 386 14.73 -14.55 -17.55
CA THR A 386 15.59 -15.62 -18.13
C THR A 386 15.64 -16.90 -17.32
N ASP A 387 15.14 -16.88 -16.07
CA ASP A 387 15.18 -18.04 -15.18
C ASP A 387 13.75 -18.40 -14.70
N PRO A 388 13.21 -19.57 -15.06
CA PRO A 388 11.85 -19.96 -14.73
C PRO A 388 11.57 -19.98 -13.22
N LEU A 389 12.52 -20.39 -12.39
CA LEU A 389 12.32 -20.47 -10.93
C LEU A 389 12.19 -19.07 -10.29
N MET A 390 12.95 -18.09 -10.79
CA MET A 390 12.80 -16.71 -10.35
C MET A 390 11.51 -16.10 -10.90
N TYR A 391 11.16 -16.42 -12.15
CA TYR A 391 9.88 -16.02 -12.74
C TYR A 391 8.70 -16.49 -11.89
N ASP A 392 8.66 -17.79 -11.53
CA ASP A 392 7.63 -18.36 -10.68
C ASP A 392 7.61 -17.72 -9.29
N ALA A 393 8.77 -17.46 -8.69
CA ALA A 393 8.84 -16.80 -7.39
C ALA A 393 8.27 -15.37 -7.44
N LEU A 394 8.55 -14.60 -8.49
CA LEU A 394 7.98 -13.29 -8.72
C LEU A 394 6.46 -13.39 -8.97
N PHE A 395 6.02 -14.31 -9.83
CA PHE A 395 4.60 -14.55 -10.09
C PHE A 395 3.84 -14.88 -8.82
N ASP A 396 4.29 -15.86 -8.04
CA ASP A 396 3.63 -16.25 -6.79
C ASP A 396 3.64 -15.12 -5.75
N SER A 397 4.69 -14.29 -5.75
CA SER A 397 4.75 -13.15 -4.84
C SER A 397 3.68 -12.10 -5.16
N VAL A 398 3.38 -11.84 -6.45
CA VAL A 398 2.36 -10.87 -6.87
C VAL A 398 0.97 -11.46 -6.95
N SER A 399 0.81 -12.69 -7.40
CA SER A 399 -0.49 -13.36 -7.50
C SER A 399 -0.97 -13.90 -6.15
N GLY A 400 -0.04 -14.39 -5.33
CA GLY A 400 -0.29 -15.01 -4.04
C GLY A 400 -0.71 -16.47 -4.13
N HIS A 401 -0.34 -17.15 -5.20
CA HIS A 401 -0.58 -18.57 -5.38
C HIS A 401 0.16 -19.42 -4.34
N ASP A 402 1.31 -18.95 -3.84
CA ASP A 402 2.09 -19.70 -2.86
C ASP A 402 2.46 -18.86 -1.63
N SER A 403 2.86 -19.53 -0.56
CA SER A 403 3.28 -18.90 0.68
C SER A 403 4.60 -18.15 0.51
N TYR A 404 4.82 -17.07 1.26
CA TYR A 404 6.11 -16.38 1.30
C TYR A 404 7.25 -17.30 1.74
N ARG A 405 6.97 -18.25 2.62
CA ARG A 405 7.94 -19.28 3.03
C ARG A 405 8.48 -20.06 1.83
N ASN A 406 7.59 -20.53 0.96
CA ASN A 406 7.98 -21.31 -0.21
C ASN A 406 8.66 -20.44 -1.27
N ILE A 407 8.14 -19.22 -1.49
CA ILE A 407 8.75 -18.23 -2.39
C ILE A 407 10.20 -17.96 -1.98
N ILE A 408 10.44 -17.68 -0.70
CA ILE A 408 11.80 -17.45 -0.17
C ILE A 408 12.69 -18.68 -0.38
N LYS A 409 12.21 -19.89 -0.04
CA LYS A 409 12.99 -21.12 -0.23
C LYS A 409 13.40 -21.31 -1.69
N ARG A 410 12.52 -21.01 -2.65
CA ARG A 410 12.81 -21.08 -4.07
C ARG A 410 13.81 -20.00 -4.51
N SER A 411 13.63 -18.77 -4.05
CA SER A 411 14.49 -17.63 -4.39
C SER A 411 15.91 -17.74 -3.82
N LEU A 412 16.10 -18.46 -2.72
CA LEU A 412 17.39 -18.66 -2.06
C LEU A 412 18.21 -19.83 -2.62
N LYS A 413 17.81 -20.46 -3.75
CA LYS A 413 18.64 -21.48 -4.38
C LYS A 413 19.99 -20.87 -4.80
N PRO A 414 21.13 -21.58 -4.56
CA PRO A 414 22.47 -20.98 -4.73
C PRO A 414 22.72 -20.38 -6.11
N HIS A 415 22.23 -21.02 -7.19
CA HIS A 415 22.38 -20.50 -8.54
C HIS A 415 21.62 -19.18 -8.77
N LEU A 416 20.39 -19.02 -8.18
CA LEU A 416 19.62 -17.77 -8.26
C LEU A 416 20.29 -16.65 -7.47
N VAL A 417 20.73 -16.95 -6.24
CA VAL A 417 21.46 -15.98 -5.43
C VAL A 417 22.70 -15.48 -6.17
N ARG A 418 23.46 -16.40 -6.81
CA ARG A 418 24.62 -16.02 -7.61
C ARG A 418 24.26 -15.17 -8.83
N LYS A 419 23.18 -15.52 -9.56
CA LYS A 419 22.70 -14.73 -10.70
C LYS A 419 22.26 -13.32 -10.27
N VAL A 420 21.47 -13.19 -9.22
CA VAL A 420 21.02 -11.89 -8.68
C VAL A 420 22.23 -11.08 -8.19
N ALA A 421 23.14 -11.68 -7.42
CA ALA A 421 24.36 -11.02 -6.96
C ALA A 421 25.21 -10.52 -8.14
N ALA A 422 25.38 -11.32 -9.19
CA ALA A 422 26.11 -10.90 -10.39
C ALA A 422 25.48 -9.65 -11.05
N ARG A 423 24.13 -9.58 -11.09
CA ARG A 423 23.42 -8.41 -11.62
C ARG A 423 23.57 -7.19 -10.72
N VAL A 424 23.48 -7.36 -9.40
CA VAL A 424 23.73 -6.28 -8.41
C VAL A 424 25.17 -5.76 -8.59
N PHE A 425 26.18 -6.64 -8.66
CA PHE A 425 27.57 -6.22 -8.83
C PHE A 425 27.82 -5.54 -10.18
N SER A 426 27.22 -6.04 -11.26
CA SER A 426 27.33 -5.38 -12.57
C SER A 426 26.68 -3.98 -12.58
N GLY A 427 25.53 -3.84 -11.94
CA GLY A 427 24.86 -2.55 -11.73
C GLY A 427 25.72 -1.58 -10.91
N LEU A 428 26.30 -2.04 -9.80
CA LEU A 428 27.23 -1.27 -8.98
C LEU A 428 28.50 -0.89 -9.73
N ARG A 429 29.04 -1.78 -10.58
CA ARG A 429 30.18 -1.46 -11.44
C ARG A 429 29.84 -0.40 -12.48
N ARG A 430 28.68 -0.50 -13.14
CA ARG A 430 28.19 0.54 -14.05
C ARG A 430 27.99 1.87 -13.32
N TYR A 431 27.39 1.86 -12.14
CA TYR A 431 27.23 3.06 -11.31
C TYR A 431 28.59 3.66 -10.91
N LYS A 432 29.54 2.82 -10.47
CA LYS A 432 30.92 3.26 -10.18
C LYS A 432 31.65 3.75 -11.42
N ALA A 433 31.48 3.11 -12.59
CA ALA A 433 32.09 3.53 -13.85
C ALA A 433 31.50 4.86 -14.37
N LEU A 434 30.18 5.06 -14.22
CA LEU A 434 29.54 6.35 -14.50
C LEU A 434 30.02 7.43 -13.51
N ARG A 435 30.24 7.08 -12.26
CA ARG A 435 30.79 7.96 -11.23
C ARG A 435 32.30 8.17 -11.37
N ALA A 436 33.02 7.23 -11.93
CA ALA A 436 34.46 7.28 -12.21
C ALA A 436 34.81 7.89 -13.58
N LYS A 437 33.81 8.24 -14.41
CA LYS A 437 34.02 9.24 -15.46
C LYS A 437 34.44 10.50 -14.72
N ARG A 438 35.79 10.71 -14.72
CA ARG A 438 36.54 11.78 -14.04
C ARG A 438 35.67 13.01 -13.93
N MET A 439 35.47 13.50 -12.70
CA MET A 439 34.92 14.84 -12.51
C MET A 439 35.77 15.75 -13.41
N PRO A 440 35.15 16.49 -14.32
CA PRO A 440 35.91 17.50 -15.03
C PRO A 440 36.59 18.37 -13.98
N ASP A 441 37.76 18.88 -14.28
CA ASP A 441 38.49 19.77 -13.38
C ASP A 441 37.67 21.06 -13.25
N ILE A 442 36.79 21.08 -12.22
CA ILE A 442 35.82 22.15 -11.99
C ILE A 442 36.37 23.03 -10.90
N SER A 443 36.61 24.27 -11.22
CA SER A 443 36.91 25.31 -10.24
C SER A 443 35.61 25.99 -9.80
N ILE A 444 35.47 26.21 -8.49
CA ILE A 444 34.35 26.98 -7.93
C ILE A 444 34.90 28.36 -7.52
N ARG A 445 34.28 29.40 -8.02
CA ARG A 445 34.62 30.78 -7.67
C ARG A 445 33.38 31.61 -7.38
N LYS A 446 33.60 32.81 -6.81
CA LYS A 446 32.55 33.80 -6.65
C LYS A 446 31.99 34.22 -7.99
N MET A 447 30.69 34.39 -8.04
CA MET A 447 30.00 34.96 -9.18
C MET A 447 30.28 36.44 -9.30
N THR A 448 30.41 36.93 -10.49
CA THR A 448 30.53 38.33 -10.83
C THR A 448 29.41 38.76 -11.76
N VAL A 449 29.17 40.06 -11.91
CA VAL A 449 28.16 40.59 -12.82
C VAL A 449 28.40 40.11 -14.27
N ARG A 450 29.66 39.87 -14.67
CA ARG A 450 30.02 39.34 -16.00
C ARG A 450 29.57 37.89 -16.23
N ASP A 451 29.14 37.19 -15.20
CA ASP A 451 28.69 35.81 -15.30
C ASP A 451 27.18 35.71 -15.53
N ILE A 452 26.42 36.79 -15.39
CA ILE A 452 24.97 36.81 -15.48
C ILE A 452 24.49 36.29 -16.84
N ASP A 453 25.09 36.76 -17.95
CA ASP A 453 24.72 36.27 -19.30
C ASP A 453 24.95 34.76 -19.47
N LYS A 454 25.97 34.21 -18.79
CA LYS A 454 26.30 32.80 -18.81
C LYS A 454 25.29 31.99 -17.96
N VAL A 455 24.89 32.55 -16.83
CA VAL A 455 23.85 31.98 -15.95
C VAL A 455 22.49 31.94 -16.66
N LEU A 456 22.12 33.04 -17.33
CA LEU A 456 20.89 33.12 -18.13
C LEU A 456 20.82 32.03 -19.23
N ARG A 457 21.95 31.77 -19.90
CA ARG A 457 22.00 30.68 -20.91
C ARG A 457 21.82 29.30 -20.29
N ILE A 458 22.32 29.10 -19.09
CA ILE A 458 22.12 27.83 -18.36
C ILE A 458 20.66 27.71 -17.92
N ASP A 459 20.09 28.80 -17.38
CA ASP A 459 18.69 28.84 -16.98
C ASP A 459 17.75 28.57 -18.16
N GLU A 460 17.98 29.22 -19.31
CA GLU A 460 17.21 28.98 -20.53
C GLU A 460 17.29 27.53 -21.00
N LYS A 461 18.45 26.89 -20.91
CA LYS A 461 18.61 25.46 -21.22
C LYS A 461 17.83 24.54 -20.28
N ILE A 462 17.68 24.93 -19.00
CA ILE A 462 16.97 24.15 -17.98
C ILE A 462 15.47 24.37 -18.06
N THR A 463 15.02 25.61 -18.18
CA THR A 463 13.62 26.01 -18.06
C THR A 463 12.90 26.19 -19.38
N GLY A 464 13.65 26.27 -20.48
CA GLY A 464 13.13 26.57 -21.83
C GLY A 464 12.77 28.04 -22.07
N LYS A 465 12.96 28.93 -21.08
CA LYS A 465 12.68 30.36 -21.17
C LYS A 465 13.72 31.18 -20.38
N PRO A 466 14.26 32.27 -20.91
CA PRO A 466 15.18 33.13 -20.17
C PRO A 466 14.41 33.99 -19.14
N HIS A 467 14.85 33.98 -17.90
CA HIS A 467 14.28 34.80 -16.82
C HIS A 467 15.16 36.04 -16.53
N ALA A 468 15.47 36.83 -17.56
CA ALA A 468 16.43 37.93 -17.50
C ALA A 468 16.13 38.93 -16.35
N ALA A 469 14.89 39.43 -16.28
CA ALA A 469 14.49 40.40 -15.25
C ALA A 469 14.68 39.85 -13.81
N TYR A 470 14.48 38.55 -13.62
CA TYR A 470 14.71 37.90 -12.32
C TYR A 470 16.19 37.91 -11.95
N TYR A 471 17.07 37.45 -12.84
CA TYR A 471 18.51 37.40 -12.56
C TYR A 471 19.17 38.77 -12.49
N GLU A 472 18.71 39.74 -13.27
CA GLU A 472 19.18 41.14 -13.15
C GLU A 472 18.83 41.74 -11.79
N SER A 473 17.60 41.58 -11.32
CA SER A 473 17.16 41.99 -9.98
C SER A 473 17.94 41.29 -8.86
N LYS A 474 18.20 39.99 -9.01
CA LYS A 474 18.99 39.24 -8.02
C LYS A 474 20.47 39.57 -8.06
N ALA A 475 21.04 39.89 -9.21
CA ALA A 475 22.41 40.32 -9.35
C ALA A 475 22.71 41.58 -8.52
N ASP A 476 21.84 42.58 -8.58
CA ASP A 476 21.95 43.79 -7.81
C ASP A 476 21.83 43.52 -6.30
N ALA A 477 20.86 42.69 -5.88
CA ALA A 477 20.59 42.39 -4.49
C ALA A 477 21.66 41.51 -3.84
N TYR A 478 22.14 40.48 -4.54
CA TYR A 478 22.97 39.42 -3.98
C TYR A 478 24.46 39.59 -4.32
N ILE A 479 24.80 39.95 -5.57
CA ILE A 479 26.19 40.10 -5.99
C ILE A 479 26.79 41.38 -5.42
N SER A 480 25.99 42.45 -5.32
CA SER A 480 26.46 43.74 -4.80
C SER A 480 26.51 43.80 -3.28
N ARG A 481 25.61 43.10 -2.57
CA ARG A 481 25.47 43.14 -1.10
C ARG A 481 26.12 41.98 -0.36
N GLY A 482 26.22 40.80 -0.99
CA GLY A 482 26.76 39.60 -0.34
C GLY A 482 27.36 38.59 -1.32
N PRO A 483 28.40 38.98 -2.11
CA PRO A 483 28.93 38.12 -3.19
C PRO A 483 29.55 36.81 -2.70
N GLU A 484 29.70 36.66 -1.37
CA GLU A 484 30.31 35.48 -0.75
C GLU A 484 29.50 34.18 -1.02
N TYR A 485 28.17 34.28 -1.19
CA TYR A 485 27.28 33.15 -1.27
C TYR A 485 26.74 32.90 -2.69
N CYS A 486 27.19 33.70 -3.67
CA CYS A 486 26.87 33.50 -5.08
C CYS A 486 28.09 32.90 -5.78
N LEU A 487 27.94 31.67 -6.28
CA LEU A 487 29.06 30.89 -6.83
C LEU A 487 28.77 30.42 -8.26
N VAL A 488 29.84 30.31 -9.04
CA VAL A 488 29.83 29.65 -10.34
C VAL A 488 30.84 28.50 -10.36
N ALA A 489 30.45 27.44 -11.07
CA ALA A 489 31.31 26.32 -11.41
C ALA A 489 31.86 26.54 -12.82
N GLU A 490 33.18 26.47 -12.97
CA GLU A 490 33.91 26.71 -14.22
C GLU A 490 34.66 25.47 -14.66
N HIS A 491 34.57 25.12 -15.92
CA HIS A 491 35.34 24.08 -16.58
C HIS A 491 35.89 24.63 -17.89
N LEU A 492 37.21 24.61 -18.05
CA LEU A 492 37.90 25.15 -19.22
C LEU A 492 37.41 26.57 -19.59
N ASP A 493 37.42 27.49 -18.64
CA ASP A 493 36.99 28.88 -18.75
C ASP A 493 35.51 29.09 -19.12
N ARG A 494 34.72 28.03 -19.12
CA ARG A 494 33.27 28.07 -19.35
C ARG A 494 32.52 27.88 -18.04
N VAL A 495 31.57 28.76 -17.72
CA VAL A 495 30.64 28.56 -16.62
C VAL A 495 29.68 27.42 -16.99
N VAL A 496 29.64 26.38 -16.16
CA VAL A 496 28.87 25.15 -16.37
C VAL A 496 27.84 24.89 -15.27
N GLY A 497 27.79 25.75 -14.27
CA GLY A 497 26.79 25.72 -13.20
C GLY A 497 26.91 26.93 -12.30
N PHE A 498 25.87 27.18 -11.52
CA PHE A 498 25.81 28.30 -10.59
C PHE A 498 24.94 27.96 -9.37
N VAL A 499 25.16 28.69 -8.28
CA VAL A 499 24.29 28.69 -7.11
C VAL A 499 24.20 30.11 -6.54
N LEU A 500 23.00 30.53 -6.19
CA LEU A 500 22.71 31.76 -5.49
C LEU A 500 22.28 31.42 -4.06
N GLY A 501 22.96 32.01 -3.10
CA GLY A 501 22.64 31.86 -1.68
C GLY A 501 22.70 33.20 -0.94
N ASP A 502 22.10 33.19 0.24
CA ASP A 502 22.04 34.34 1.14
C ASP A 502 22.06 33.87 2.60
N VAL A 503 22.43 34.77 3.50
CA VAL A 503 22.34 34.53 4.95
C VAL A 503 21.29 35.47 5.51
N ARG A 504 20.24 34.85 6.08
CA ARG A 504 19.09 35.56 6.66
C ARG A 504 19.04 35.30 8.16
N GLY A 505 18.73 36.33 8.91
CA GLY A 505 18.55 36.25 10.34
C GLY A 505 17.24 36.91 10.75
N TRP A 506 16.66 36.42 11.86
CA TRP A 506 15.59 37.09 12.60
C TRP A 506 14.18 37.01 12.03
N GLU A 507 13.90 36.32 10.93
CA GLU A 507 12.54 36.03 10.52
C GLU A 507 11.93 35.03 11.52
N TYR A 508 10.77 35.37 12.12
CA TYR A 508 10.04 34.57 13.10
C TYR A 508 10.85 34.15 14.35
N ALA A 509 11.76 35.00 14.83
CA ALA A 509 12.69 34.70 15.93
C ALA A 509 13.59 33.47 15.69
N ALA A 510 13.80 33.08 14.43
CA ALA A 510 14.69 31.99 14.06
C ALA A 510 16.16 32.43 14.14
N GLU A 511 17.04 31.48 14.45
CA GLU A 511 18.50 31.69 14.40
C GLU A 511 18.97 31.99 12.98
N LEU A 512 20.20 32.57 12.88
CA LEU A 512 20.84 32.86 11.60
C LEU A 512 20.84 31.61 10.69
N SER A 513 20.22 31.69 9.52
CA SER A 513 20.10 30.58 8.58
C SER A 513 20.64 30.93 7.19
N GLY A 514 21.24 29.94 6.52
CA GLY A 514 21.64 30.06 5.13
C GLY A 514 20.43 29.72 4.23
N TRP A 515 20.26 30.48 3.19
CA TRP A 515 19.28 30.24 2.16
C TRP A 515 19.94 29.96 0.84
N MET A 516 19.65 28.79 0.26
CA MET A 516 20.01 28.48 -1.11
C MET A 516 18.79 28.74 -2.00
N GLU A 517 18.84 29.84 -2.74
CA GLU A 517 17.72 30.32 -3.56
C GLU A 517 17.56 29.51 -4.83
N ILE A 518 18.63 29.39 -5.59
CA ILE A 518 18.66 28.69 -6.86
C ILE A 518 19.99 27.97 -7.03
N ILE A 519 19.93 26.79 -7.61
CA ILE A 519 21.07 26.07 -8.12
C ILE A 519 20.75 25.56 -9.54
N GLY A 520 21.65 25.80 -10.47
CA GLY A 520 21.52 25.38 -11.86
C GLY A 520 22.82 24.80 -12.40
N VAL A 521 22.71 23.76 -13.24
CA VAL A 521 23.83 23.12 -13.92
C VAL A 521 23.47 22.92 -15.37
N ASP A 522 24.38 23.29 -16.27
CA ASP A 522 24.21 23.05 -17.72
C ASP A 522 23.87 21.56 -17.97
N PRO A 523 22.78 21.24 -18.66
CA PRO A 523 22.37 19.87 -18.93
C PRO A 523 23.47 18.97 -19.49
N GLU A 524 24.42 19.51 -20.26
CA GLU A 524 25.58 18.79 -20.77
C GLU A 524 26.52 18.29 -19.65
N TYR A 525 26.43 18.86 -18.45
CA TYR A 525 27.24 18.54 -17.27
C TYR A 525 26.44 17.83 -16.15
N HIS A 526 25.18 17.45 -16.40
CA HIS A 526 24.41 16.70 -15.44
C HIS A 526 25.06 15.35 -15.09
N GLY A 527 24.90 14.92 -13.86
CA GLY A 527 25.48 13.65 -13.36
C GLY A 527 27.00 13.66 -13.14
N ARG A 528 27.68 14.78 -13.41
CA ARG A 528 29.15 14.94 -13.23
C ARG A 528 29.56 15.55 -11.90
N GLY A 529 28.64 15.73 -10.95
CA GLY A 529 28.91 16.21 -9.59
C GLY A 529 29.05 17.72 -9.44
N VAL A 530 28.77 18.52 -10.48
CA VAL A 530 28.89 20.00 -10.47
C VAL A 530 28.03 20.62 -9.38
N SER A 531 26.76 20.25 -9.27
CA SER A 531 25.85 20.77 -8.25
C SER A 531 26.30 20.42 -6.84
N ARG A 532 26.84 19.21 -6.63
CA ARG A 532 27.40 18.82 -5.33
C ARG A 532 28.63 19.64 -4.96
N ALA A 533 29.51 19.93 -5.92
CA ALA A 533 30.67 20.78 -5.69
C ALA A 533 30.25 22.21 -5.30
N LEU A 534 29.26 22.78 -6.01
CA LEU A 534 28.68 24.10 -5.68
C LEU A 534 28.09 24.13 -4.27
N MET A 535 27.26 23.14 -3.90
CA MET A 535 26.67 23.05 -2.57
C MET A 535 27.73 22.87 -1.47
N THR A 536 28.74 22.03 -1.71
CA THR A 536 29.82 21.80 -0.74
C THR A 536 30.56 23.11 -0.42
N GLU A 537 30.91 23.89 -1.44
CA GLU A 537 31.58 25.17 -1.24
C GLU A 537 30.63 26.21 -0.60
N LEU A 538 29.35 26.26 -1.02
CA LEU A 538 28.38 27.17 -0.42
C LEU A 538 28.17 26.85 1.08
N PHE A 539 28.03 25.58 1.44
CA PHE A 539 27.86 25.16 2.85
C PHE A 539 29.12 25.43 3.68
N ALA A 540 30.32 25.29 3.08
CA ALA A 540 31.55 25.66 3.74
C ALA A 540 31.61 27.18 4.04
N ARG A 541 31.07 28.00 3.17
CA ARG A 541 30.96 29.46 3.37
C ARG A 541 29.92 29.81 4.43
N PHE A 542 28.75 29.16 4.42
CA PHE A 542 27.74 29.32 5.45
C PHE A 542 28.28 28.96 6.85
N LYS A 543 28.96 27.82 6.96
CA LYS A 543 29.59 27.41 8.22
C LYS A 543 30.60 28.44 8.75
N ARG A 544 31.42 29.05 7.86
CA ARG A 544 32.36 30.13 8.23
C ARG A 544 31.65 31.40 8.73
N ALA A 545 30.40 31.61 8.29
CA ALA A 545 29.55 32.70 8.76
C ALA A 545 28.74 32.36 10.02
N GLY A 546 28.98 31.20 10.65
CA GLY A 546 28.27 30.78 11.86
C GLY A 546 26.87 30.18 11.61
N VAL A 547 26.52 29.92 10.37
CA VAL A 547 25.22 29.31 10.00
C VAL A 547 25.23 27.82 10.30
N THR A 548 24.21 27.35 10.99
CA THR A 548 24.03 25.93 11.37
C THR A 548 22.93 25.25 10.55
N VAL A 549 21.97 26.01 10.01
CA VAL A 549 20.83 25.52 9.25
C VAL A 549 20.81 26.13 7.86
N VAL A 550 20.59 25.30 6.84
CA VAL A 550 20.43 25.76 5.45
C VAL A 550 19.03 25.43 4.96
N ASN A 551 18.34 26.44 4.46
CA ASN A 551 17.00 26.34 3.88
C ASN A 551 17.04 26.45 2.36
N THR A 552 16.10 25.80 1.68
CA THR A 552 15.80 26.00 0.26
C THR A 552 14.32 25.77 0.02
N MET A 553 13.79 26.36 -1.03
CA MET A 553 12.43 26.11 -1.50
C MET A 553 12.46 25.31 -2.79
N VAL A 554 11.65 24.27 -2.85
CA VAL A 554 11.45 23.45 -4.05
C VAL A 554 9.97 23.37 -4.35
N ASN A 555 9.62 23.29 -5.63
CA ASN A 555 8.26 23.02 -6.01
C ASN A 555 7.86 21.65 -5.46
N TRP A 556 6.78 21.60 -4.69
CA TRP A 556 6.29 20.38 -4.06
C TRP A 556 5.96 19.26 -5.06
N ASN A 557 5.65 19.64 -6.30
CA ASN A 557 5.34 18.71 -7.39
C ASN A 557 6.59 18.23 -8.16
N ASP A 558 7.78 18.74 -7.84
CA ASP A 558 9.04 18.32 -8.47
C ASP A 558 9.71 17.23 -7.61
N GLY A 559 9.26 15.99 -7.82
CA GLY A 559 9.73 14.83 -7.07
C GLY A 559 11.23 14.56 -7.26
N ASP A 560 11.75 14.76 -8.46
CA ASP A 560 13.18 14.54 -8.78
C ASP A 560 14.06 15.53 -8.03
N LEU A 561 13.65 16.78 -7.96
CA LEU A 561 14.35 17.82 -7.24
C LEU A 561 14.28 17.62 -5.71
N ILE A 562 13.11 17.19 -5.20
CA ILE A 562 12.95 16.82 -3.79
C ILE A 562 13.86 15.65 -3.42
N ASP A 563 13.89 14.60 -4.23
CA ASP A 563 14.75 13.43 -4.00
C ASP A 563 16.23 13.78 -4.10
N TYR A 564 16.58 14.69 -5.01
CA TYR A 564 17.92 15.21 -5.12
C TYR A 564 18.36 15.92 -3.83
N PHE A 565 17.54 16.81 -3.26
CA PHE A 565 17.85 17.52 -2.03
C PHE A 565 17.90 16.57 -0.82
N ARG A 566 17.00 15.61 -0.73
CA ARG A 566 17.04 14.56 0.31
C ARG A 566 18.32 13.74 0.26
N ALA A 567 18.78 13.36 -0.93
CA ALA A 567 20.03 12.64 -1.12
C ALA A 567 21.28 13.47 -0.70
N ASN A 568 21.12 14.79 -0.57
CA ASN A 568 22.13 15.72 -0.07
C ASN A 568 21.90 16.17 1.37
N GLY A 569 21.02 15.49 2.13
CA GLY A 569 20.82 15.68 3.57
C GLY A 569 19.78 16.73 3.95
N PHE A 570 18.95 17.19 3.01
CA PHE A 570 17.83 18.08 3.34
C PHE A 570 16.63 17.28 3.83
N GLU A 571 15.95 17.80 4.83
CA GLU A 571 14.70 17.28 5.38
C GLU A 571 13.61 18.36 5.25
N ARG A 572 12.36 17.96 5.51
CA ARG A 572 11.24 18.90 5.50
C ARG A 572 11.39 19.89 6.63
N GLY A 573 11.38 21.18 6.31
CA GLY A 573 11.35 22.26 7.29
C GLY A 573 10.02 22.37 8.04
N GLU A 574 10.03 23.14 9.12
CA GLU A 574 8.86 23.37 9.99
C GLU A 574 7.84 24.36 9.38
N TYR A 575 8.27 25.19 8.44
CA TYR A 575 7.44 26.23 7.84
C TYR A 575 6.78 25.78 6.54
N VAL A 576 5.54 26.22 6.31
CA VAL A 576 4.76 25.95 5.09
C VAL A 576 4.58 27.26 4.34
N ASN A 577 4.82 27.24 3.03
CA ASN A 577 4.52 28.36 2.15
C ASN A 577 3.01 28.44 1.89
N LEU A 578 2.39 29.60 2.17
CA LEU A 578 0.98 29.88 1.88
C LEU A 578 0.91 30.90 0.74
N VAL A 579 0.09 30.61 -0.25
CA VAL A 579 -0.12 31.45 -1.44
C VAL A 579 -1.55 31.92 -1.53
N LYS A 580 -1.77 33.23 -1.73
CA LYS A 580 -3.07 33.80 -2.10
C LYS A 580 -2.97 34.40 -3.50
N ASN A 581 -3.84 33.99 -4.39
CA ASN A 581 -3.91 34.58 -5.73
C ASN A 581 -4.78 35.84 -5.68
N LEU A 582 -4.18 37.01 -5.90
CA LEU A 582 -4.90 38.28 -5.89
C LEU A 582 -5.58 38.63 -7.23
N ALA A 583 -5.27 37.88 -8.29
CA ALA A 583 -5.89 38.10 -9.61
C ALA A 583 -7.30 37.50 -9.74
N GLU A 584 -7.75 36.70 -8.79
CA GLU A 584 -9.08 36.08 -8.77
C GLU A 584 -10.12 36.87 -7.96
N GLU A 585 -9.77 38.05 -7.43
CA GLU A 585 -10.67 38.90 -6.62
C GLU A 585 -11.33 40.05 -7.45
N THR A 586 -11.36 39.94 -8.80
CA THR A 586 -12.08 40.92 -9.67
C THR A 586 -13.31 40.32 -10.31
#